data_765cfbd4c68f288e4de90c2c417ebefd
#
_entry.id   765cfbd4c68f288e4de90c2c417ebefd
#
_cell.length_a   1.000
_cell.length_b   1.000
_cell.length_c   1.000
_cell.angle_alpha   90.00
_cell.angle_beta   90.00
_cell.angle_gamma   90.00
#
_symmetry.space_group_name_H-M   'P 1'
#
loop_
_entity.id
_entity.type
_entity.pdbx_description
1 polymer ?
#
loop_
_entity_poly.entity_id
_entity_poly.type
_entity_poly.pdbx_seq_one_letter_code
_entity_poly.pdbx_strand_id
1 'polypeptide(L)'
;NACAAPTASIAPEINISKNGFLFYIDESVNLHTNDLLQTIQLPSQNYSVPEYSNLLPNALREYRAGIHEGIDFPTPLNTPIMAVSGGIVIRSNATDSDVDIETYKAFLETTQLLSKTPDDIYIYILLGRSIIIDHGYTIVPNFRTISVYAHLSTIAEGILPGTQVNKGQVIGLAGNTGTSSGALRNDRGVHLHWEIHFENATGKYFLGQNIPPEMLKDNIDLLFDK
;
A
#
# COMPACT_ATOMS: atom_id res chain seq x y z
N ASN A 1 8.48 -46.69 -21.60
CA ASN A 1 7.69 -45.90 -20.66
C ASN A 1 7.94 -44.42 -20.97
N ALA A 2 7.02 -43.81 -21.73
CA ALA A 2 7.06 -42.38 -21.99
C ALA A 2 6.47 -41.68 -20.75
N CYS A 3 7.28 -40.85 -20.08
CA CYS A 3 6.80 -39.90 -19.08
C CYS A 3 5.93 -38.87 -19.79
N ALA A 4 4.67 -38.79 -19.42
CA ALA A 4 3.79 -37.69 -19.84
C ALA A 4 4.28 -36.41 -19.19
N ALA A 5 4.47 -35.34 -19.98
CA ALA A 5 4.76 -34.01 -19.48
C ALA A 5 3.59 -33.53 -18.60
N PRO A 6 3.86 -32.79 -17.50
CA PRO A 6 2.79 -32.24 -16.69
C PRO A 6 2.00 -31.24 -17.53
N THR A 7 0.70 -31.46 -17.64
CA THR A 7 -0.23 -30.49 -18.22
C THR A 7 -0.17 -29.21 -17.39
N ALA A 8 0.23 -28.11 -18.00
CA ALA A 8 0.15 -26.81 -17.38
C ALA A 8 -1.30 -26.59 -16.93
N SER A 9 -1.49 -26.38 -15.63
CA SER A 9 -2.76 -25.94 -15.08
C SER A 9 -3.03 -24.56 -15.67
N ILE A 10 -4.02 -24.46 -16.54
CA ILE A 10 -4.56 -23.20 -17.03
C ILE A 10 -5.20 -22.56 -15.79
N ALA A 11 -4.64 -21.44 -15.33
CA ALA A 11 -5.31 -20.64 -14.32
C ALA A 11 -6.75 -20.35 -14.83
N PRO A 12 -7.78 -20.42 -13.97
CA PRO A 12 -9.14 -20.14 -14.41
C PRO A 12 -9.18 -18.76 -15.05
N GLU A 13 -9.76 -18.64 -16.24
CA GLU A 13 -10.09 -17.34 -16.81
C GLU A 13 -11.04 -16.65 -15.83
N ILE A 14 -10.53 -15.66 -15.10
CA ILE A 14 -11.34 -14.84 -14.22
C ILE A 14 -12.23 -14.02 -15.15
N ASN A 15 -13.50 -14.37 -15.25
CA ASN A 15 -14.49 -13.61 -16.02
C ASN A 15 -14.85 -12.35 -15.21
N ILE A 16 -13.92 -11.39 -15.21
CA ILE A 16 -14.07 -10.13 -14.50
C ILE A 16 -15.03 -9.28 -15.31
N SER A 17 -16.30 -9.23 -14.88
CA SER A 17 -17.26 -8.23 -15.38
C SER A 17 -16.64 -6.83 -15.19
N LYS A 18 -17.07 -5.83 -15.98
CA LYS A 18 -16.55 -4.43 -15.95
C LYS A 18 -16.75 -3.69 -14.61
N ASN A 19 -17.17 -4.38 -13.55
CA ASN A 19 -17.31 -3.84 -12.20
C ASN A 19 -15.98 -4.01 -11.49
N GLY A 20 -15.34 -2.91 -11.13
CA GLY A 20 -14.00 -2.91 -10.56
C GLY A 20 -13.88 -3.76 -9.30
N PHE A 21 -12.94 -4.69 -9.29
CA PHE A 21 -12.54 -5.42 -8.07
C PHE A 21 -11.62 -4.57 -7.21
N LEU A 22 -11.85 -4.60 -5.91
CA LEU A 22 -10.89 -4.06 -4.93
C LEU A 22 -9.81 -5.09 -4.59
N PHE A 23 -10.18 -6.36 -4.49
CA PHE A 23 -9.29 -7.53 -4.47
C PHE A 23 -10.06 -8.79 -4.90
N TYR A 24 -9.32 -9.82 -5.26
CA TYR A 24 -9.87 -11.12 -5.65
C TYR A 24 -9.01 -12.25 -5.07
N ILE A 25 -9.63 -13.19 -4.36
CA ILE A 25 -8.96 -14.42 -3.90
C ILE A 25 -9.51 -15.62 -4.66
N ASP A 26 -10.84 -15.80 -4.61
CA ASP A 26 -11.60 -16.78 -5.36
C ASP A 26 -13.08 -16.33 -5.41
N GLU A 27 -13.96 -17.14 -5.99
CA GLU A 27 -15.39 -16.80 -6.09
C GLU A 27 -16.08 -16.59 -4.74
N SER A 28 -15.53 -17.12 -3.66
CA SER A 28 -16.08 -17.00 -2.29
C SER A 28 -15.49 -15.80 -1.52
N VAL A 29 -14.34 -15.26 -1.95
CA VAL A 29 -13.64 -14.15 -1.29
C VAL A 29 -13.23 -13.11 -2.33
N ASN A 30 -14.11 -12.17 -2.57
CA ASN A 30 -13.86 -11.02 -3.44
C ASN A 30 -14.53 -9.77 -2.87
N LEU A 31 -14.09 -8.61 -3.33
CA LEU A 31 -14.66 -7.32 -2.99
C LEU A 31 -14.63 -6.42 -4.22
N HIS A 32 -15.74 -5.73 -4.47
CA HIS A 32 -15.91 -4.86 -5.63
C HIS A 32 -16.07 -3.39 -5.21
N THR A 33 -15.79 -2.48 -6.14
CA THR A 33 -16.06 -1.05 -5.93
C THR A 33 -17.53 -0.76 -5.62
N ASN A 34 -18.46 -1.57 -6.12
CA ASN A 34 -19.88 -1.44 -5.81
C ASN A 34 -20.22 -1.76 -4.34
N ASP A 35 -19.30 -2.39 -3.61
CA ASP A 35 -19.48 -2.70 -2.20
C ASP A 35 -19.05 -1.53 -1.30
N LEU A 36 -18.51 -0.45 -1.87
CA LEU A 36 -18.14 0.73 -1.09
C LEU A 36 -19.38 1.41 -0.51
N LEU A 37 -19.34 1.69 0.78
CA LEU A 37 -20.34 2.53 1.47
C LEU A 37 -20.07 4.00 1.17
N GLN A 38 -18.82 4.36 0.99
CA GLN A 38 -18.38 5.69 0.57
C GLN A 38 -17.10 5.58 -0.25
N THR A 39 -16.97 6.48 -1.20
CA THR A 39 -15.72 6.64 -1.95
C THR A 39 -14.67 7.32 -1.09
N ILE A 40 -13.40 7.09 -1.43
CA ILE A 40 -12.26 7.75 -0.81
C ILE A 40 -11.66 8.78 -1.78
N GLN A 41 -10.93 9.75 -1.25
CA GLN A 41 -10.19 10.69 -2.07
C GLN A 41 -8.75 10.24 -2.33
N LEU A 42 -8.11 10.79 -3.36
CA LEU A 42 -6.69 10.60 -3.58
C LEU A 42 -5.88 11.13 -2.37
N PRO A 43 -4.81 10.42 -1.97
CA PRO A 43 -4.00 10.80 -0.80
C PRO A 43 -3.13 12.04 -1.04
N SER A 44 -3.05 12.53 -2.28
CA SER A 44 -2.33 13.75 -2.64
C SER A 44 -3.04 14.46 -3.78
N GLN A 45 -3.25 15.78 -3.65
CA GLN A 45 -3.88 16.59 -4.70
C GLN A 45 -2.99 16.65 -5.95
N ASN A 46 -3.61 16.62 -7.12
CA ASN A 46 -2.97 16.69 -8.45
C ASN A 46 -2.10 15.47 -8.82
N TYR A 47 -2.21 14.36 -8.08
CA TYR A 47 -1.54 13.11 -8.40
C TYR A 47 -2.58 12.02 -8.62
N SER A 48 -2.62 11.46 -9.81
CA SER A 48 -3.49 10.33 -10.17
C SER A 48 -2.81 8.99 -9.88
N VAL A 49 -3.59 7.93 -9.93
CA VAL A 49 -3.06 6.56 -9.92
C VAL A 49 -2.04 6.41 -11.07
N PRO A 50 -0.82 5.91 -10.79
CA PRO A 50 0.22 5.81 -11.81
C PRO A 50 -0.10 4.77 -12.88
N GLU A 51 0.38 5.01 -14.10
CA GLU A 51 0.21 4.11 -15.26
C GLU A 51 1.14 2.88 -15.21
N TYR A 52 2.28 3.00 -14.54
CA TYR A 52 3.32 1.97 -14.57
C TYR A 52 3.04 0.86 -13.57
N SER A 53 2.95 -0.38 -14.05
CA SER A 53 2.64 -1.56 -13.23
C SER A 53 3.60 -1.79 -12.06
N ASN A 54 4.86 -1.39 -12.19
CA ASN A 54 5.84 -1.50 -11.10
C ASN A 54 5.57 -0.54 -9.92
N LEU A 55 4.67 0.45 -10.09
CA LEU A 55 4.22 1.36 -9.03
C LEU A 55 2.88 0.93 -8.42
N LEU A 56 2.29 -0.15 -8.94
CA LEU A 56 0.99 -0.67 -8.54
C LEU A 56 1.14 -1.93 -7.66
N PRO A 57 0.07 -2.37 -6.98
CA PRO A 57 0.06 -3.61 -6.21
C PRO A 57 0.48 -4.82 -7.06
N ASN A 58 0.89 -5.90 -6.40
CA ASN A 58 1.41 -7.15 -6.97
C ASN A 58 2.78 -7.04 -7.68
N ALA A 59 3.35 -5.85 -7.86
CA ALA A 59 4.69 -5.71 -8.42
C ALA A 59 5.73 -6.42 -7.53
N LEU A 60 6.61 -7.20 -8.15
CA LEU A 60 7.69 -7.88 -7.43
C LEU A 60 8.65 -6.86 -6.81
N ARG A 61 9.02 -7.09 -5.56
CA ARG A 61 10.04 -6.36 -4.81
C ARG A 61 11.19 -7.32 -4.49
N GLU A 62 11.86 -7.79 -5.54
CA GLU A 62 12.92 -8.80 -5.46
C GLU A 62 13.98 -8.41 -4.42
N TYR A 63 14.34 -7.12 -4.35
CA TYR A 63 15.36 -6.61 -3.42
C TYR A 63 15.06 -6.89 -1.94
N ARG A 64 13.80 -7.16 -1.59
CA ARG A 64 13.36 -7.49 -0.23
C ARG A 64 12.61 -8.81 -0.12
N ALA A 65 12.70 -9.68 -1.13
CA ALA A 65 11.97 -10.95 -1.20
C ALA A 65 10.47 -10.80 -0.86
N GLY A 66 9.79 -9.85 -1.52
CA GLY A 66 8.38 -9.54 -1.26
C GLY A 66 7.64 -9.03 -2.49
N ILE A 67 6.41 -8.66 -2.28
CA ILE A 67 5.54 -8.01 -3.28
C ILE A 67 5.16 -6.60 -2.81
N HIS A 68 4.72 -5.78 -3.74
CA HIS A 68 4.18 -4.46 -3.48
C HIS A 68 2.70 -4.58 -3.09
N GLU A 69 2.34 -4.14 -1.88
CA GLU A 69 0.97 -4.20 -1.38
C GLU A 69 0.24 -2.85 -1.51
N GLY A 70 0.88 -1.88 -2.12
CA GLY A 70 0.38 -0.51 -2.23
C GLY A 70 0.59 0.12 -3.59
N ILE A 71 0.38 1.41 -3.63
CA ILE A 71 0.57 2.29 -4.79
C ILE A 71 1.66 3.28 -4.45
N ASP A 72 2.68 3.37 -5.32
CA ASP A 72 3.72 4.39 -5.21
C ASP A 72 3.31 5.60 -6.06
N PHE A 73 2.88 6.69 -5.41
CA PHE A 73 2.58 7.95 -6.08
C PHE A 73 3.85 8.80 -6.21
N PRO A 74 4.42 8.97 -7.41
CA PRO A 74 5.60 9.84 -7.60
C PRO A 74 5.20 11.29 -7.28
N THR A 75 5.74 11.81 -6.21
CA THR A 75 5.46 13.16 -5.71
C THR A 75 6.76 13.91 -5.44
N PRO A 76 6.84 15.22 -5.63
CA PRO A 76 7.95 16.01 -5.16
C PRO A 76 8.11 15.95 -3.63
N LEU A 77 9.33 16.18 -3.17
CA LEU A 77 9.62 16.31 -1.74
C LEU A 77 8.70 17.36 -1.08
N ASN A 78 8.17 17.02 0.09
CA ASN A 78 7.27 17.87 0.87
C ASN A 78 5.90 18.15 0.22
N THR A 79 5.46 17.35 -0.76
CA THR A 79 4.08 17.40 -1.22
C THR A 79 3.14 17.04 -0.05
N PRO A 80 2.06 17.83 0.20
CA PRO A 80 1.09 17.52 1.25
C PRO A 80 0.40 16.17 1.02
N ILE A 81 0.36 15.35 2.06
CA ILE A 81 -0.31 14.05 2.09
C ILE A 81 -1.55 14.15 2.98
N MET A 82 -2.67 13.65 2.48
CA MET A 82 -3.98 13.77 3.11
C MET A 82 -4.58 12.41 3.44
N ALA A 83 -5.35 12.36 4.51
CA ALA A 83 -6.15 11.19 4.85
C ALA A 83 -7.22 10.94 3.77
N VAL A 84 -7.24 9.75 3.18
CA VAL A 84 -8.17 9.36 2.11
C VAL A 84 -9.63 9.30 2.58
N SER A 85 -9.83 9.05 3.87
CA SER A 85 -11.13 9.03 4.56
C SER A 85 -10.95 9.41 6.02
N GLY A 86 -12.04 9.67 6.74
CA GLY A 86 -12.03 9.84 8.20
C GLY A 86 -11.64 8.55 8.91
N GLY A 87 -10.99 8.66 10.08
CA GLY A 87 -10.56 7.50 10.86
C GLY A 87 -9.78 7.89 12.10
N ILE A 88 -9.22 6.87 12.75
CA ILE A 88 -8.39 7.03 13.96
C ILE A 88 -6.96 6.63 13.62
N VAL A 89 -6.00 7.49 13.91
CA VAL A 89 -4.58 7.17 13.79
C VAL A 89 -4.24 6.08 14.80
N ILE A 90 -3.80 4.92 14.31
CA ILE A 90 -3.38 3.79 15.18
C ILE A 90 -1.86 3.68 15.28
N ARG A 91 -1.14 4.28 14.34
CA ARG A 91 0.32 4.40 14.38
C ARG A 91 0.76 5.73 13.76
N SER A 92 1.75 6.34 14.38
CA SER A 92 2.45 7.53 13.88
C SER A 92 3.86 7.53 14.49
N ASN A 93 4.89 7.56 13.67
CA ASN A 93 6.28 7.50 14.11
C ASN A 93 7.08 8.73 13.62
N ALA A 94 6.73 9.89 14.13
CA ALA A 94 7.32 11.17 13.75
C ALA A 94 8.82 11.30 14.09
N THR A 95 9.29 10.55 15.06
CA THR A 95 10.67 10.66 15.61
C THR A 95 11.66 9.70 14.94
N ASP A 96 11.21 8.75 14.14
CA ASP A 96 12.09 7.79 13.51
C ASP A 96 12.97 8.48 12.48
N SER A 97 14.27 8.21 12.55
CA SER A 97 15.25 8.57 11.54
C SER A 97 15.57 7.35 10.69
N ASP A 98 15.96 7.59 9.44
CA ASP A 98 16.46 6.49 8.61
C ASP A 98 17.68 5.83 9.27
N VAL A 99 17.74 4.51 9.17
CA VAL A 99 18.97 3.78 9.44
C VAL A 99 20.03 4.17 8.40
N ASP A 100 21.31 4.00 8.74
CA ASP A 100 22.37 4.18 7.76
C ASP A 100 22.31 3.12 6.64
N ILE A 101 23.00 3.39 5.53
CA ILE A 101 22.92 2.54 4.34
C ILE A 101 23.46 1.12 4.56
N GLU A 102 24.42 0.93 5.44
CA GLU A 102 24.98 -0.40 5.73
C GLU A 102 23.98 -1.23 6.54
N THR A 103 23.35 -0.62 7.55
CA THR A 103 22.27 -1.24 8.31
C THR A 103 21.06 -1.56 7.42
N TYR A 104 20.68 -0.63 6.51
CA TYR A 104 19.60 -0.87 5.55
C TYR A 104 19.87 -2.09 4.66
N LYS A 105 21.09 -2.20 4.10
CA LYS A 105 21.49 -3.35 3.29
C LYS A 105 21.46 -4.65 4.09
N ALA A 106 21.92 -4.65 5.35
CA ALA A 106 21.91 -5.84 6.21
C ALA A 106 20.47 -6.35 6.45
N PHE A 107 19.47 -5.45 6.59
CA PHE A 107 18.08 -5.85 6.64
C PHE A 107 17.59 -6.47 5.32
N LEU A 108 17.97 -5.91 4.16
CA LEU A 108 17.61 -6.48 2.87
C LEU A 108 18.26 -7.87 2.66
N GLU A 109 19.51 -8.06 3.04
CA GLU A 109 20.18 -9.36 3.03
C GLU A 109 19.44 -10.37 3.92
N THR A 110 18.97 -9.93 5.09
CA THR A 110 18.14 -10.76 5.98
C THR A 110 16.86 -11.20 5.31
N THR A 111 16.17 -10.31 4.58
CA THR A 111 14.94 -10.68 3.83
C THR A 111 15.24 -11.72 2.74
N GLN A 112 16.39 -11.59 2.05
CA GLN A 112 16.81 -12.56 1.04
C GLN A 112 17.09 -13.94 1.66
N LEU A 113 17.81 -13.98 2.77
CA LEU A 113 18.11 -15.23 3.49
C LEU A 113 16.84 -15.94 3.96
N LEU A 114 15.83 -15.18 4.39
CA LEU A 114 14.54 -15.71 4.84
C LEU A 114 13.58 -16.00 3.69
N SER A 115 13.91 -15.59 2.46
CA SER A 115 13.01 -15.64 1.28
C SER A 115 11.65 -14.97 1.52
N LYS A 116 11.60 -14.00 2.40
CA LYS A 116 10.42 -13.16 2.71
C LYS A 116 10.86 -11.89 3.45
N THR A 117 10.02 -10.86 3.38
CA THR A 117 10.15 -9.67 4.24
C THR A 117 9.43 -9.93 5.56
N PRO A 118 10.11 -10.00 6.72
CA PRO A 118 9.47 -10.05 8.03
C PRO A 118 8.68 -8.76 8.31
N ASP A 119 7.56 -8.87 9.03
CA ASP A 119 6.68 -7.73 9.33
C ASP A 119 7.38 -6.62 10.11
N ASP A 120 8.28 -6.96 11.03
CA ASP A 120 9.05 -6.00 11.81
C ASP A 120 10.03 -5.20 10.92
N ILE A 121 10.74 -5.86 10.00
CA ILE A 121 11.59 -5.16 9.02
C ILE A 121 10.71 -4.27 8.12
N TYR A 122 9.57 -4.78 7.66
CA TYR A 122 8.67 -4.00 6.82
C TYR A 122 8.16 -2.75 7.55
N ILE A 123 7.55 -2.94 8.71
CA ILE A 123 6.86 -1.88 9.46
C ILE A 123 7.84 -0.87 10.06
N TYR A 124 8.97 -1.32 10.61
CA TYR A 124 9.87 -0.42 11.37
C TYR A 124 11.03 0.13 10.56
N ILE A 125 11.37 -0.49 9.43
CA ILE A 125 12.50 -0.06 8.60
C ILE A 125 12.01 0.40 7.23
N LEU A 126 11.35 -0.49 6.46
CA LEU A 126 11.05 -0.23 5.06
C LEU A 126 9.93 0.78 4.83
N LEU A 127 8.94 0.88 5.70
CA LEU A 127 7.95 1.97 5.62
C LEU A 127 8.52 3.34 6.00
N GLY A 128 9.63 3.39 6.70
CA GLY A 128 10.22 4.65 7.18
C GLY A 128 9.26 5.41 8.07
N ARG A 129 9.26 6.74 7.97
CA ARG A 129 8.29 7.58 8.69
C ARG A 129 6.91 7.37 8.07
N SER A 130 5.99 6.85 8.88
CA SER A 130 4.69 6.39 8.39
C SER A 130 3.54 6.69 9.35
N ILE A 131 2.33 6.75 8.80
CA ILE A 131 1.07 6.89 9.51
C ILE A 131 0.18 5.72 9.10
N ILE A 132 -0.50 5.10 10.08
CA ILE A 132 -1.52 4.08 9.85
C ILE A 132 -2.83 4.59 10.44
N ILE A 133 -3.90 4.58 9.61
CA ILE A 133 -5.24 5.04 9.98
C ILE A 133 -6.22 3.89 9.90
N ASP A 134 -6.97 3.66 10.96
CA ASP A 134 -8.10 2.75 11.03
C ASP A 134 -9.38 3.51 10.70
N HIS A 135 -10.04 3.12 9.63
CA HIS A 135 -11.32 3.69 9.17
C HIS A 135 -12.52 2.91 9.71
N GLY A 136 -12.29 1.84 10.49
CA GLY A 136 -13.37 0.95 10.91
C GLY A 136 -14.07 0.32 9.72
N TYR A 137 -15.40 0.27 9.79
CA TYR A 137 -16.26 -0.35 8.75
C TYR A 137 -16.98 0.71 7.90
N THR A 138 -16.46 1.93 7.83
CA THR A 138 -17.15 3.06 7.17
C THR A 138 -16.94 3.09 5.65
N ILE A 139 -15.89 2.46 5.13
CA ILE A 139 -15.57 2.43 3.70
C ILE A 139 -16.25 1.24 3.02
N VAL A 140 -16.16 0.06 3.61
CA VAL A 140 -16.82 -1.17 3.11
C VAL A 140 -17.56 -1.87 4.24
N PRO A 141 -18.75 -2.46 3.98
CA PRO A 141 -19.44 -3.25 4.99
C PRO A 141 -18.66 -4.54 5.27
N ASN A 142 -18.68 -4.97 6.55
CA ASN A 142 -18.08 -6.25 6.99
C ASN A 142 -16.54 -6.36 6.87
N PHE A 143 -15.86 -5.31 6.38
CA PHE A 143 -14.41 -5.21 6.37
C PHE A 143 -13.94 -4.01 7.16
N ARG A 144 -13.11 -4.24 8.17
CA ARG A 144 -12.33 -3.18 8.78
C ARG A 144 -11.30 -2.70 7.76
N THR A 145 -11.30 -1.41 7.48
CA THR A 145 -10.43 -0.81 6.46
C THR A 145 -9.32 -0.03 7.13
N ILE A 146 -8.08 -0.27 6.73
CA ILE A 146 -6.88 0.36 7.28
C ILE A 146 -6.05 0.93 6.13
N SER A 147 -5.62 2.19 6.23
CA SER A 147 -4.71 2.79 5.27
C SER A 147 -3.33 3.06 5.88
N VAL A 148 -2.29 2.91 5.06
CA VAL A 148 -0.88 3.17 5.39
C VAL A 148 -0.36 4.28 4.49
N TYR A 149 0.35 5.23 5.08
CA TYR A 149 1.03 6.33 4.39
C TYR A 149 2.49 6.29 4.80
N ALA A 150 3.38 5.99 3.87
CA ALA A 150 4.78 5.73 4.16
C ALA A 150 5.75 6.64 3.40
N HIS A 151 7.02 6.54 3.72
CA HIS A 151 8.13 7.33 3.19
C HIS A 151 8.00 8.84 3.44
N LEU A 152 7.28 9.25 4.49
CA LEU A 152 7.03 10.66 4.78
C LEU A 152 8.32 11.40 5.16
N SER A 153 8.46 12.66 4.70
CA SER A 153 9.50 13.56 5.18
C SER A 153 9.15 14.12 6.57
N THR A 154 7.86 14.36 6.80
CA THR A 154 7.37 14.94 8.06
C THR A 154 5.95 14.43 8.33
N ILE A 155 5.62 14.22 9.59
CA ILE A 155 4.25 14.00 10.08
C ILE A 155 3.74 15.34 10.61
N ALA A 156 2.50 15.69 10.27
CA ALA A 156 1.88 16.93 10.71
C ALA A 156 1.71 16.97 12.23
N GLU A 157 1.80 18.17 12.80
CA GLU A 157 1.65 18.36 14.25
C GLU A 157 0.28 17.85 14.74
N GLY A 158 0.26 17.19 15.88
CA GLY A 158 -0.95 16.62 16.47
C GLY A 158 -1.42 15.30 15.87
N ILE A 159 -0.78 14.77 14.84
CA ILE A 159 -1.08 13.46 14.28
C ILE A 159 -0.39 12.36 15.10
N LEU A 160 -1.04 11.97 16.20
CA LEU A 160 -0.55 10.98 17.16
C LEU A 160 -1.51 9.78 17.24
N PRO A 161 -1.06 8.60 17.71
CA PRO A 161 -1.95 7.47 17.97
C PRO A 161 -3.13 7.89 18.86
N GLY A 162 -4.35 7.53 18.43
CA GLY A 162 -5.62 7.93 19.05
C GLY A 162 -6.22 9.22 18.47
N THR A 163 -5.50 9.98 17.65
CA THR A 163 -6.06 11.18 17.00
C THR A 163 -7.11 10.80 15.96
N GLN A 164 -8.28 11.43 16.02
CA GLN A 164 -9.27 11.35 14.96
C GLN A 164 -8.91 12.32 13.83
N VAL A 165 -8.90 11.83 12.60
CA VAL A 165 -8.66 12.62 11.40
C VAL A 165 -9.88 12.62 10.49
N ASN A 166 -10.04 13.69 9.72
CA ASN A 166 -11.11 13.81 8.72
C ASN A 166 -10.59 13.49 7.32
N LYS A 167 -11.48 13.07 6.42
CA LYS A 167 -11.19 12.96 4.99
C LYS A 167 -10.63 14.30 4.48
N GLY A 168 -9.52 14.28 3.77
CA GLY A 168 -8.85 15.48 3.25
C GLY A 168 -7.96 16.23 4.23
N GLN A 169 -7.90 15.82 5.48
CA GLN A 169 -6.99 16.44 6.43
C GLN A 169 -5.53 16.15 6.04
N VAL A 170 -4.69 17.18 6.00
CA VAL A 170 -3.24 17.01 5.81
C VAL A 170 -2.67 16.32 7.05
N ILE A 171 -2.01 15.17 6.84
CA ILE A 171 -1.46 14.34 7.90
C ILE A 171 0.07 14.30 7.89
N GLY A 172 0.70 14.70 6.78
CA GLY A 172 2.15 14.71 6.63
C GLY A 172 2.58 15.25 5.29
N LEU A 173 3.87 15.11 5.00
CA LEU A 173 4.49 15.54 3.76
C LEU A 173 5.26 14.38 3.13
N ALA A 174 5.23 14.25 1.79
CA ALA A 174 5.93 13.22 1.04
C ALA A 174 7.46 13.33 1.21
N GLY A 175 8.12 12.19 1.24
CA GLY A 175 9.56 12.07 1.35
C GLY A 175 10.08 10.77 0.75
N ASN A 176 11.15 10.24 1.32
CA ASN A 176 11.77 8.97 0.90
C ASN A 176 12.36 8.17 2.08
N THR A 177 11.92 8.45 3.31
CA THR A 177 12.38 7.71 4.49
C THR A 177 12.07 6.21 4.36
N GLY A 178 12.89 5.34 4.90
CA GLY A 178 12.73 3.88 4.77
C GLY A 178 13.11 3.32 3.40
N THR A 179 13.63 4.15 2.50
CA THR A 179 14.18 3.71 1.19
C THR A 179 15.71 3.73 1.19
N SER A 180 16.32 3.13 0.16
CA SER A 180 17.78 3.23 -0.02
C SER A 180 18.26 4.68 -0.18
N SER A 181 17.45 5.55 -0.80
CA SER A 181 17.77 6.97 -0.94
C SER A 181 17.68 7.72 0.40
N GLY A 182 16.70 7.40 1.24
CA GLY A 182 16.60 7.91 2.60
C GLY A 182 17.80 7.48 3.45
N ALA A 183 18.18 6.19 3.41
CA ALA A 183 19.37 5.66 4.08
C ALA A 183 20.68 6.30 3.59
N LEU A 184 20.74 6.70 2.32
CA LEU A 184 21.84 7.48 1.72
C LEU A 184 21.75 8.99 2.01
N ARG A 185 20.66 9.43 2.66
CA ARG A 185 20.40 10.85 2.99
C ARG A 185 20.45 11.76 1.77
N ASN A 186 19.80 11.37 0.68
CA ASN A 186 19.63 12.19 -0.51
C ASN A 186 18.14 12.28 -0.89
N ASP A 187 17.79 13.25 -1.74
CA ASP A 187 16.40 13.56 -2.12
C ASP A 187 15.93 12.80 -3.38
N ARG A 188 16.55 11.66 -3.72
CA ARG A 188 16.14 10.87 -4.88
C ARG A 188 14.99 9.93 -4.52
N GLY A 189 14.20 9.57 -5.54
CA GLY A 189 13.15 8.57 -5.41
C GLY A 189 12.07 8.96 -4.42
N VAL A 190 11.79 10.26 -4.24
CA VAL A 190 10.69 10.74 -3.42
C VAL A 190 9.36 10.28 -3.99
N HIS A 191 8.52 9.68 -3.15
CA HIS A 191 7.17 9.25 -3.50
C HIS A 191 6.35 9.05 -2.23
N LEU A 192 5.04 9.02 -2.36
CA LEU A 192 4.17 8.47 -1.34
C LEU A 192 3.95 6.98 -1.64
N HIS A 193 4.34 6.10 -0.75
CA HIS A 193 3.84 4.73 -0.73
C HIS A 193 2.54 4.69 0.08
N TRP A 194 1.43 4.30 -0.57
CA TRP A 194 0.12 4.25 0.06
C TRP A 194 -0.49 2.86 -0.09
N GLU A 195 -0.97 2.31 1.03
CA GLU A 195 -1.67 1.02 1.07
C GLU A 195 -3.08 1.21 1.62
N ILE A 196 -3.98 0.32 1.23
CA ILE A 196 -5.26 0.12 1.88
C ILE A 196 -5.52 -1.38 2.04
N HIS A 197 -5.84 -1.78 3.25
CA HIS A 197 -6.10 -3.15 3.64
C HIS A 197 -7.54 -3.33 4.10
N PHE A 198 -8.07 -4.52 3.84
CA PHE A 198 -9.42 -4.95 4.17
C PHE A 198 -9.32 -6.19 5.07
N GLU A 199 -9.80 -6.10 6.31
CA GLU A 199 -9.67 -7.16 7.30
C GLU A 199 -11.05 -7.63 7.78
N ASN A 200 -11.23 -8.94 7.87
CA ASN A 200 -12.39 -9.57 8.49
C ASN A 200 -12.02 -10.92 9.12
N ALA A 201 -13.01 -11.72 9.51
CA ALA A 201 -12.78 -13.04 10.11
C ALA A 201 -12.12 -14.05 9.16
N THR A 202 -12.15 -13.83 7.84
CA THR A 202 -11.56 -14.72 6.83
C THR A 202 -10.09 -14.39 6.54
N GLY A 203 -9.65 -13.16 6.81
CA GLY A 203 -8.25 -12.76 6.59
C GLY A 203 -8.04 -11.27 6.43
N LYS A 204 -6.82 -10.95 6.02
CA LYS A 204 -6.38 -9.61 5.64
C LYS A 204 -6.01 -9.61 4.17
N TYR A 205 -6.51 -8.63 3.45
CA TYR A 205 -6.34 -8.47 2.01
C TYR A 205 -5.88 -7.06 1.70
N PHE A 206 -5.08 -6.87 0.66
CA PHE A 206 -4.69 -5.53 0.21
C PHE A 206 -5.40 -5.15 -1.10
N LEU A 207 -5.53 -3.87 -1.34
CA LEU A 207 -6.10 -3.34 -2.57
C LEU A 207 -5.37 -3.87 -3.80
N GLY A 208 -6.11 -4.41 -4.74
CA GLY A 208 -5.57 -4.96 -5.98
C GLY A 208 -5.01 -6.38 -5.86
N GLN A 209 -5.09 -7.02 -4.69
CA GLN A 209 -4.57 -8.36 -4.49
C GLN A 209 -5.17 -9.35 -5.50
N ASN A 210 -4.30 -10.08 -6.22
CA ASN A 210 -4.64 -11.05 -7.26
C ASN A 210 -5.44 -10.51 -8.46
N ILE A 211 -5.51 -9.19 -8.64
CA ILE A 211 -6.08 -8.60 -9.85
C ILE A 211 -5.00 -8.61 -10.94
N PRO A 212 -5.35 -9.04 -12.17
CA PRO A 212 -4.40 -9.02 -13.28
C PRO A 212 -3.80 -7.62 -13.52
N PRO A 213 -2.49 -7.49 -13.79
CA PRO A 213 -1.81 -6.22 -13.92
C PRO A 213 -2.45 -5.24 -14.93
N GLU A 214 -2.96 -5.76 -16.04
CA GLU A 214 -3.63 -4.99 -17.08
C GLU A 214 -4.97 -4.37 -16.65
N MET A 215 -5.53 -4.85 -15.55
CA MET A 215 -6.80 -4.36 -14.99
C MET A 215 -6.62 -3.50 -13.74
N LEU A 216 -5.43 -3.52 -13.13
CA LEU A 216 -5.19 -2.87 -11.83
C LEU A 216 -5.52 -1.40 -11.84
N LYS A 217 -5.00 -0.64 -12.81
CA LYS A 217 -5.19 0.80 -12.85
C LYS A 217 -6.66 1.19 -12.93
N ASP A 218 -7.41 0.62 -13.86
CA ASP A 218 -8.82 0.95 -14.08
C ASP A 218 -9.67 0.60 -12.85
N ASN A 219 -9.38 -0.54 -12.20
CA ASN A 219 -10.05 -0.94 -10.98
C ASN A 219 -9.73 0.00 -9.80
N ILE A 220 -8.48 0.41 -9.66
CA ILE A 220 -8.03 1.31 -8.60
C ILE A 220 -8.57 2.73 -8.81
N ASP A 221 -8.61 3.23 -10.05
CA ASP A 221 -9.17 4.54 -10.39
C ASP A 221 -10.64 4.68 -9.97
N LEU A 222 -11.39 3.57 -9.99
CA LEU A 222 -12.81 3.56 -9.57
C LEU A 222 -13.01 3.74 -8.05
N LEU A 223 -11.95 3.55 -7.25
CA LEU A 223 -12.01 3.68 -5.79
C LEU A 223 -12.08 5.13 -5.33
N PHE A 224 -11.50 6.05 -6.11
CA PHE A 224 -11.36 7.45 -5.73
C PHE A 224 -12.50 8.32 -6.23
N ASP A 225 -12.85 9.37 -5.47
CA ASP A 225 -13.74 10.44 -5.91
C ASP A 225 -13.17 11.09 -7.17
N LYS A 226 -14.04 11.41 -8.12
CA LYS A 226 -13.73 12.13 -9.37
C LYS A 226 -14.07 13.59 -9.22
#